data_74a6c2a0d81c0af69b3ed4572056a029
#
_entry.id   74a6c2a0d81c0af69b3ed4572056a029
#
_cell.length_a   1.000
_cell.length_b   1.000
_cell.length_c   1.000
_cell.angle_alpha   90.00
_cell.angle_beta   90.00
_cell.angle_gamma   90.00
#
_symmetry.space_group_name_H-M   'P 1'
#
loop_
_entity.id
_entity.type
_entity.pdbx_description
1 polymer ?
#
loop_
_entity_poly.entity_id
_entity_poly.type
_entity_poly.pdbx_seq_one_letter_code
_entity_poly.pdbx_strand_id
1 'polypeptide(L)'
;QLASVEPALARAKDRLTGGLRLPNDETGDCNLFTKGLAALATGLGVDFRFGQNVEGLVHEGDRITGVRVGGQLLTADRYVLAFGSYSRDFIAPLGLDVPVYPVKGYSITVPMTDEILAPQSTVLDETYKIAVTRFDRRIRVGGIADPRGFAPRPNPLRRPTLEMVARDLFPGVALPAATLRPGLRPTPPDRTPIHAG
;
A
#
# COMPACT_ATOMS: atom_id res chain seq x y z
N GLN A 1 29.30 -8.05 -10.03
CA GLN A 1 28.93 -7.03 -9.03
C GLN A 1 27.46 -7.15 -8.60
N LEU A 2 26.46 -7.27 -9.52
CA LEU A 2 25.06 -7.36 -9.12
C LEU A 2 24.76 -8.57 -8.22
N ALA A 3 25.22 -9.76 -8.62
CA ALA A 3 25.05 -11.00 -7.88
C ALA A 3 25.82 -11.05 -6.53
N SER A 4 26.77 -10.16 -6.30
CA SER A 4 27.42 -10.06 -4.98
C SER A 4 26.61 -9.26 -3.97
N VAL A 5 25.65 -8.44 -4.46
CA VAL A 5 24.72 -7.66 -3.64
C VAL A 5 23.40 -8.38 -3.46
N GLU A 6 22.90 -8.99 -4.54
CA GLU A 6 21.64 -9.73 -4.56
C GLU A 6 21.88 -11.10 -5.25
N PRO A 7 22.30 -12.13 -4.50
CA PRO A 7 22.71 -13.42 -5.05
C PRO A 7 21.63 -14.12 -5.89
N ALA A 8 20.37 -13.94 -5.53
CA ALA A 8 19.26 -14.57 -6.25
C ALA A 8 19.12 -14.05 -7.70
N LEU A 9 19.63 -12.84 -8.00
CA LEU A 9 19.68 -12.29 -9.36
C LEU A 9 20.76 -12.94 -10.26
N ALA A 10 21.64 -13.78 -9.72
CA ALA A 10 22.66 -14.45 -10.53
C ALA A 10 22.06 -15.27 -11.68
N ARG A 11 20.84 -15.80 -11.49
CA ARG A 11 20.12 -16.57 -12.53
C ARG A 11 19.52 -15.71 -13.64
N ALA A 12 19.35 -14.42 -13.38
CA ALA A 12 18.82 -13.46 -14.34
C ALA A 12 19.91 -12.55 -14.96
N LYS A 13 21.19 -12.76 -14.62
CA LYS A 13 22.32 -11.86 -14.95
C LYS A 13 22.40 -11.48 -16.43
N ASP A 14 22.11 -12.42 -17.34
CA ASP A 14 22.22 -12.21 -18.78
C ASP A 14 21.09 -11.33 -19.35
N ARG A 15 20.05 -11.08 -18.55
CA ARG A 15 18.92 -10.19 -18.87
C ARG A 15 19.09 -8.77 -18.31
N LEU A 16 20.08 -8.57 -17.44
CA LEU A 16 20.27 -7.32 -16.71
C LEU A 16 21.49 -6.59 -17.23
N THR A 17 21.32 -5.37 -17.67
CA THR A 17 22.41 -4.51 -18.12
C THR A 17 23.18 -3.86 -16.96
N GLY A 18 22.54 -3.74 -15.80
CA GLY A 18 23.11 -3.16 -14.59
C GLY A 18 22.05 -2.92 -13.51
N GLY A 19 22.46 -2.28 -12.43
CA GLY A 19 21.57 -1.88 -11.34
C GLY A 19 22.16 -0.74 -10.53
N LEU A 20 21.28 0.09 -9.97
CA LEU A 20 21.62 1.10 -8.98
C LEU A 20 21.37 0.55 -7.60
N ARG A 21 22.38 0.60 -6.74
CA ARG A 21 22.24 0.24 -5.33
C ARG A 21 22.03 1.49 -4.48
N LEU A 22 21.03 1.46 -3.62
CA LEU A 22 20.71 2.49 -2.64
C LEU A 22 20.98 1.92 -1.24
N PRO A 23 22.23 1.99 -0.72
CA PRO A 23 22.64 1.25 0.46
C PRO A 23 22.01 1.77 1.77
N ASN A 24 21.47 2.99 1.75
CA ASN A 24 20.84 3.62 2.92
C ASN A 24 19.30 3.52 2.88
N ASP A 25 18.73 2.93 1.84
CA ASP A 25 17.29 2.69 1.78
C ASP A 25 16.93 1.45 2.59
N GLU A 26 15.79 1.52 3.25
CA GLU A 26 15.28 0.45 4.10
C GLU A 26 13.95 -0.07 3.59
N THR A 27 13.65 -1.30 3.96
CA THR A 27 12.39 -1.97 3.64
C THR A 27 11.65 -2.31 4.93
N GLY A 28 10.40 -1.85 5.04
CA GLY A 28 9.55 -2.13 6.18
C GLY A 28 8.22 -2.79 5.81
N ASP A 29 7.72 -3.68 6.66
CA ASP A 29 6.38 -4.24 6.53
C ASP A 29 5.35 -3.30 7.16
N CYS A 30 4.71 -2.47 6.33
CA CYS A 30 3.70 -1.51 6.78
C CYS A 30 2.53 -2.15 7.53
N ASN A 31 2.18 -3.41 7.23
CA ASN A 31 1.09 -4.10 7.94
C ASN A 31 1.49 -4.46 9.36
N LEU A 32 2.70 -5.01 9.54
CA LEU A 32 3.23 -5.31 10.87
C LEU A 32 3.44 -4.03 11.68
N PHE A 33 4.00 -2.99 11.06
CA PHE A 33 4.20 -1.69 11.70
C PHE A 33 2.86 -1.11 12.21
N THR A 34 1.83 -1.06 11.35
CA THR A 34 0.52 -0.49 11.71
C THR A 34 -0.15 -1.29 12.83
N LYS A 35 -0.05 -2.63 12.80
CA LYS A 35 -0.59 -3.48 13.87
C LYS A 35 0.15 -3.27 15.20
N GLY A 36 1.48 -3.18 15.15
CA GLY A 36 2.31 -2.90 16.33
C GLY A 36 1.98 -1.55 16.94
N LEU A 37 1.84 -0.51 16.08
CA LEU A 37 1.46 0.82 16.52
C LEU A 37 0.06 0.85 17.13
N ALA A 38 -0.90 0.15 16.56
CA ALA A 38 -2.25 0.05 17.12
C ALA A 38 -2.22 -0.63 18.51
N ALA A 39 -1.46 -1.71 18.67
CA ALA A 39 -1.32 -2.38 19.96
C ALA A 39 -0.68 -1.46 21.01
N LEU A 40 0.38 -0.71 20.65
CA LEU A 40 1.00 0.28 21.52
C LEU A 40 0.02 1.38 21.92
N ALA A 41 -0.71 1.94 20.94
CA ALA A 41 -1.69 3.00 21.18
C ALA A 41 -2.82 2.54 22.10
N THR A 42 -3.29 1.30 21.94
CA THR A 42 -4.27 0.69 22.86
C THR A 42 -3.72 0.64 24.28
N GLY A 43 -2.46 0.24 24.45
CA GLY A 43 -1.78 0.25 25.77
C GLY A 43 -1.66 1.64 26.40
N LEU A 44 -1.70 2.69 25.58
CA LEU A 44 -1.70 4.10 26.01
C LEU A 44 -3.12 4.68 26.20
N GLY A 45 -4.16 3.88 26.09
CA GLY A 45 -5.55 4.27 26.36
C GLY A 45 -6.35 4.71 25.14
N VAL A 46 -5.85 4.48 23.91
CA VAL A 46 -6.62 4.74 22.68
C VAL A 46 -7.73 3.68 22.52
N ASP A 47 -8.96 4.12 22.36
CA ASP A 47 -10.12 3.27 22.06
C ASP A 47 -10.30 3.10 20.56
N PHE A 48 -10.00 1.90 20.05
CA PHE A 48 -10.19 1.54 18.64
C PHE A 48 -11.56 0.90 18.42
N ARG A 49 -12.39 1.53 17.60
CA ARG A 49 -13.72 1.05 17.21
C ARG A 49 -13.72 0.50 15.80
N PHE A 50 -13.10 -0.65 15.61
CA PHE A 50 -13.05 -1.33 14.31
C PHE A 50 -14.44 -1.83 13.87
N GLY A 51 -14.63 -1.95 12.55
CA GLY A 51 -15.88 -2.44 11.96
C GLY A 51 -17.04 -1.45 12.06
N GLN A 52 -16.79 -0.22 12.48
CA GLN A 52 -17.79 0.85 12.52
C GLN A 52 -17.76 1.64 11.21
N ASN A 53 -18.95 1.93 10.67
CA ASN A 53 -19.08 2.83 9.53
C ASN A 53 -19.27 4.25 10.04
N VAL A 54 -18.42 5.16 9.57
CA VAL A 54 -18.54 6.60 9.82
C VAL A 54 -19.48 7.18 8.76
N GLU A 55 -20.65 7.65 9.17
CA GLU A 55 -21.74 8.05 8.28
C GLU A 55 -21.60 9.50 7.81
N GLY A 56 -21.01 10.36 8.64
CA GLY A 56 -20.83 11.77 8.30
C GLY A 56 -20.40 12.64 9.48
N LEU A 57 -20.14 13.89 9.18
CA LEU A 57 -19.80 14.93 10.14
C LEU A 57 -21.06 15.74 10.48
N VAL A 58 -21.15 16.18 11.73
CA VAL A 58 -22.14 17.16 12.19
C VAL A 58 -21.41 18.46 12.47
N HIS A 59 -21.94 19.59 11.98
CA HIS A 59 -21.30 20.88 12.12
C HIS A 59 -22.31 21.98 12.45
N GLU A 60 -21.83 23.02 13.08
CA GLU A 60 -22.55 24.27 13.33
C GLU A 60 -21.69 25.44 12.82
N GLY A 61 -22.13 26.09 11.75
CA GLY A 61 -21.29 27.04 11.02
C GLY A 61 -20.03 26.34 10.49
N ASP A 62 -18.87 26.88 10.81
CA ASP A 62 -17.57 26.38 10.37
C ASP A 62 -16.94 25.38 11.35
N ARG A 63 -17.66 24.98 12.39
CA ARG A 63 -17.15 24.10 13.44
C ARG A 63 -17.77 22.71 13.35
N ILE A 64 -16.95 21.67 13.33
CA ILE A 64 -17.41 20.30 13.53
C ILE A 64 -17.76 20.09 15.00
N THR A 65 -18.98 19.63 15.26
CA THR A 65 -19.52 19.38 16.61
C THR A 65 -19.70 17.89 16.91
N GLY A 66 -19.62 17.02 15.90
CA GLY A 66 -19.73 15.60 16.12
C GLY A 66 -19.48 14.76 14.88
N VAL A 67 -19.41 13.47 15.08
CA VAL A 67 -19.27 12.42 14.06
C VAL A 67 -20.41 11.42 14.24
N ARG A 68 -21.10 11.09 13.16
CA ARG A 68 -22.17 10.09 13.16
C ARG A 68 -21.60 8.71 12.85
N VAL A 69 -21.80 7.76 13.78
CA VAL A 69 -21.28 6.40 13.69
C VAL A 69 -22.36 5.41 14.17
N GLY A 70 -22.84 4.53 13.29
CA GLY A 70 -23.86 3.54 13.64
C GLY A 70 -25.15 4.17 14.17
N GLY A 71 -25.57 5.31 13.62
CA GLY A 71 -26.73 6.07 14.06
C GLY A 71 -26.51 6.89 15.35
N GLN A 72 -25.37 6.77 16.02
CA GLN A 72 -25.02 7.53 17.22
C GLN A 72 -24.19 8.77 16.87
N LEU A 73 -24.36 9.83 17.66
CA LEU A 73 -23.52 11.01 17.61
C LEU A 73 -22.38 10.88 18.63
N LEU A 74 -21.15 10.88 18.15
CA LEU A 74 -19.96 10.92 18.98
C LEU A 74 -19.37 12.34 18.97
N THR A 75 -19.05 12.86 20.15
CA THR A 75 -18.48 14.21 20.32
C THR A 75 -17.07 14.09 20.88
N ALA A 76 -16.22 15.09 20.52
CA ALA A 76 -14.85 15.21 20.98
C ALA A 76 -14.41 16.70 20.91
N ASP A 77 -13.29 17.01 21.54
CA ASP A 77 -12.70 18.35 21.49
C ASP A 77 -12.05 18.67 20.14
N ARG A 78 -11.53 17.65 19.48
CA ARG A 78 -10.87 17.71 18.17
C ARG A 78 -11.23 16.52 17.31
N TYR A 79 -11.24 16.74 15.99
CA TYR A 79 -11.55 15.72 15.00
C TYR A 79 -10.42 15.67 13.98
N VAL A 80 -9.96 14.46 13.63
CA VAL A 80 -8.95 14.25 12.60
C VAL A 80 -9.52 13.32 11.55
N LEU A 81 -9.58 13.80 10.31
CA LEU A 81 -9.98 13.00 9.15
C LEU A 81 -8.74 12.39 8.49
N ALA A 82 -8.63 11.07 8.52
CA ALA A 82 -7.51 10.33 7.95
C ALA A 82 -7.99 9.20 7.01
N PHE A 83 -8.98 9.48 6.14
CA PHE A 83 -9.66 8.49 5.29
C PHE A 83 -8.94 8.21 3.96
N GLY A 84 -7.78 8.81 3.74
CA GLY A 84 -7.00 8.60 2.53
C GLY A 84 -7.83 8.86 1.27
N SER A 85 -7.99 7.85 0.41
CA SER A 85 -8.74 7.98 -0.84
C SER A 85 -10.22 8.30 -0.66
N TYR A 86 -10.80 8.04 0.49
CA TYR A 86 -12.22 8.32 0.79
C TYR A 86 -12.46 9.71 1.37
N SER A 87 -11.40 10.47 1.66
CA SER A 87 -11.52 11.80 2.29
C SER A 87 -12.33 12.76 1.44
N ARG A 88 -12.09 12.81 0.13
CA ARG A 88 -12.75 13.73 -0.79
C ARG A 88 -14.26 13.61 -0.74
N ASP A 89 -14.77 12.40 -0.97
CA ASP A 89 -16.22 12.16 -1.02
C ASP A 89 -16.87 12.37 0.34
N PHE A 90 -16.11 12.11 1.42
CA PHE A 90 -16.61 12.24 2.79
C PHE A 90 -16.82 13.69 3.23
N ILE A 91 -15.99 14.64 2.76
CA ILE A 91 -16.10 16.07 3.12
C ILE A 91 -16.82 16.91 2.07
N ALA A 92 -17.09 16.37 0.88
CA ALA A 92 -17.81 17.08 -0.18
C ALA A 92 -19.17 17.65 0.27
N PRO A 93 -19.97 16.99 1.15
CA PRO A 93 -21.19 17.57 1.69
C PRO A 93 -21.00 18.86 2.51
N LEU A 94 -19.78 19.13 2.99
CA LEU A 94 -19.42 20.37 3.69
C LEU A 94 -19.03 21.51 2.74
N GLY A 95 -19.08 21.29 1.43
CA GLY A 95 -18.61 22.25 0.42
C GLY A 95 -17.09 22.29 0.26
N LEU A 96 -16.37 21.32 0.86
CA LEU A 96 -14.91 21.22 0.78
C LEU A 96 -14.51 20.25 -0.35
N ASP A 97 -13.55 20.66 -1.16
CA ASP A 97 -12.95 19.81 -2.20
C ASP A 97 -11.46 19.61 -1.95
N VAL A 98 -11.07 18.36 -1.73
CA VAL A 98 -9.67 17.95 -1.58
C VAL A 98 -9.30 17.11 -2.80
N PRO A 99 -8.31 17.53 -3.60
CA PRO A 99 -7.98 16.90 -4.88
C PRO A 99 -7.21 15.58 -4.68
N VAL A 100 -7.81 14.63 -3.99
CA VAL A 100 -7.26 13.29 -3.78
C VAL A 100 -7.98 12.30 -4.67
N TYR A 101 -7.23 11.64 -5.57
CA TYR A 101 -7.77 10.65 -6.48
C TYR A 101 -7.33 9.22 -6.06
N PRO A 102 -8.24 8.23 -6.04
CA PRO A 102 -7.91 6.84 -5.73
C PRO A 102 -7.23 6.17 -6.92
N VAL A 103 -5.92 6.00 -6.83
CA VAL A 103 -5.16 5.18 -7.80
C VAL A 103 -5.00 3.78 -7.25
N LYS A 104 -5.44 2.78 -8.02
CA LYS A 104 -5.36 1.38 -7.61
C LYS A 104 -3.99 0.79 -7.94
N GLY A 105 -3.28 0.35 -6.91
CA GLY A 105 -2.09 -0.48 -7.04
C GLY A 105 -2.44 -1.96 -6.97
N TYR A 106 -1.57 -2.81 -7.53
CA TYR A 106 -1.72 -4.26 -7.45
C TYR A 106 -0.47 -4.90 -6.91
N SER A 107 -0.65 -5.96 -6.15
CA SER A 107 0.45 -6.80 -5.70
C SER A 107 0.04 -8.26 -5.67
N ILE A 108 1.00 -9.14 -5.90
CA ILE A 108 0.89 -10.55 -5.57
C ILE A 108 1.76 -10.84 -4.37
N THR A 109 1.30 -11.75 -3.53
CA THR A 109 2.09 -12.30 -2.42
C THR A 109 2.30 -13.78 -2.65
N VAL A 110 3.54 -14.22 -2.59
CA VAL A 110 3.97 -15.59 -2.86
C VAL A 110 4.64 -16.14 -1.61
N PRO A 111 4.31 -17.36 -1.16
CA PRO A 111 5.09 -18.02 -0.13
C PRO A 111 6.54 -18.21 -0.58
N MET A 112 7.48 -17.97 0.30
CA MET A 112 8.88 -18.28 0.06
C MET A 112 9.12 -19.75 0.35
N THR A 113 9.52 -20.49 -0.67
CA THR A 113 9.80 -21.94 -0.58
C THR A 113 11.29 -22.25 -0.45
N ASP A 114 12.14 -21.34 -0.94
CA ASP A 114 13.58 -21.46 -0.90
C ASP A 114 14.21 -20.06 -0.68
N GLU A 115 15.02 -19.95 0.37
CA GLU A 115 15.68 -18.68 0.72
C GLU A 115 16.76 -18.28 -0.28
N ILE A 116 17.41 -19.24 -0.91
CA ILE A 116 18.49 -18.99 -1.89
C ILE A 116 17.93 -18.36 -3.17
N LEU A 117 16.67 -18.66 -3.48
CA LEU A 117 15.98 -18.16 -4.67
C LEU A 117 15.18 -16.87 -4.43
N ALA A 118 15.10 -16.46 -3.17
CA ALA A 118 14.36 -15.27 -2.76
C ALA A 118 15.27 -14.03 -2.75
N PRO A 119 14.71 -12.82 -3.00
CA PRO A 119 15.47 -11.59 -2.82
C PRO A 119 15.93 -11.43 -1.36
N GLN A 120 17.10 -10.84 -1.17
CA GLN A 120 17.58 -10.43 0.16
C GLN A 120 17.16 -9.00 0.49
N SER A 121 17.00 -8.18 -0.55
CA SER A 121 16.59 -6.78 -0.47
C SER A 121 15.31 -6.52 -1.28
N THR A 122 14.89 -5.25 -1.38
CA THR A 122 13.90 -4.85 -2.37
C THR A 122 14.58 -4.61 -3.71
N VAL A 123 14.14 -5.31 -4.74
CA VAL A 123 14.58 -5.10 -6.12
C VAL A 123 13.46 -4.44 -6.92
N LEU A 124 13.72 -3.26 -7.47
CA LEU A 124 12.78 -2.53 -8.33
C LEU A 124 13.17 -2.74 -9.80
N ASP A 125 12.26 -3.32 -10.58
CA ASP A 125 12.35 -3.30 -12.04
C ASP A 125 11.90 -1.92 -12.54
N GLU A 126 12.85 -1.18 -13.11
CA GLU A 126 12.61 0.17 -13.60
C GLU A 126 11.79 0.22 -14.89
N THR A 127 11.79 -0.86 -15.69
CA THR A 127 11.01 -0.95 -16.93
C THR A 127 9.52 -0.98 -16.66
N TYR A 128 9.11 -1.81 -15.70
CA TYR A 128 7.69 -2.02 -15.36
C TYR A 128 7.27 -1.31 -14.07
N LYS A 129 8.22 -0.66 -13.34
CA LYS A 129 7.97 -0.03 -12.03
C LYS A 129 7.35 -1.00 -11.04
N ILE A 130 7.90 -2.22 -11.01
CA ILE A 130 7.46 -3.30 -10.13
C ILE A 130 8.58 -3.63 -9.14
N ALA A 131 8.25 -3.59 -7.86
CA ALA A 131 9.14 -3.97 -6.77
C ALA A 131 8.91 -5.41 -6.36
N VAL A 132 10.00 -6.16 -6.17
CA VAL A 132 10.01 -7.50 -5.59
C VAL A 132 10.70 -7.41 -4.24
N THR A 133 9.96 -7.70 -3.17
CA THR A 133 10.40 -7.49 -1.79
C THR A 133 10.19 -8.76 -0.98
N ARG A 134 11.19 -9.16 -0.19
CA ARG A 134 11.05 -10.22 0.80
C ARG A 134 10.53 -9.66 2.12
N PHE A 135 9.50 -10.29 2.68
CA PHE A 135 9.00 -10.06 4.03
C PHE A 135 8.95 -11.40 4.77
N ASP A 136 9.93 -11.65 5.61
CA ASP A 136 10.09 -12.92 6.35
C ASP A 136 9.97 -14.14 5.41
N ARG A 137 8.90 -14.91 5.51
CA ARG A 137 8.66 -16.12 4.71
C ARG A 137 7.77 -15.90 3.48
N ARG A 138 7.64 -14.69 3.01
CA ARG A 138 6.85 -14.34 1.82
C ARG A 138 7.57 -13.34 0.94
N ILE A 139 7.30 -13.42 -0.36
CA ILE A 139 7.76 -12.46 -1.35
C ILE A 139 6.56 -11.67 -1.82
N ARG A 140 6.66 -10.36 -1.81
CA ARG A 140 5.64 -9.46 -2.36
C ARG A 140 6.17 -8.84 -3.64
N VAL A 141 5.39 -8.96 -4.71
CA VAL A 141 5.64 -8.34 -6.00
C VAL A 141 4.55 -7.29 -6.19
N GLY A 142 4.92 -6.03 -6.21
CA GLY A 142 3.97 -4.93 -6.20
C GLY A 142 4.36 -3.79 -7.12
N GLY A 143 3.38 -3.20 -7.75
CA GLY A 143 3.55 -2.09 -8.66
C GLY A 143 2.23 -1.71 -9.28
N ILE A 144 2.28 -1.27 -10.53
CA ILE A 144 1.14 -0.91 -11.36
C ILE A 144 0.34 0.25 -10.75
N ALA A 145 -0.02 1.21 -11.58
CA ALA A 145 -0.95 2.28 -11.26
C ALA A 145 -2.14 2.18 -12.21
N ASP A 146 -3.32 1.96 -11.66
CA ASP A 146 -4.56 1.82 -12.43
C ASP A 146 -5.51 2.96 -12.00
N PRO A 147 -5.78 3.93 -12.88
CA PRO A 147 -6.58 5.12 -12.54
C PRO A 147 -8.09 4.87 -12.51
N ARG A 148 -8.55 3.63 -12.44
CA ARG A 148 -9.99 3.30 -12.44
C ARG A 148 -10.71 3.58 -11.12
N GLY A 149 -10.11 4.33 -10.22
CA GLY A 149 -10.75 4.77 -8.99
C GLY A 149 -11.22 3.62 -8.10
N PHE A 150 -12.41 3.75 -7.55
CA PHE A 150 -13.04 2.78 -6.65
C PHE A 150 -13.62 1.54 -7.33
N ALA A 151 -13.31 1.25 -8.62
CA ALA A 151 -13.82 0.06 -9.29
C ALA A 151 -13.74 -1.18 -8.38
N PRO A 152 -14.86 -1.87 -8.09
CA PRO A 152 -14.91 -2.84 -6.98
C PRO A 152 -14.10 -4.10 -7.24
N ARG A 153 -13.92 -4.47 -8.52
CA ARG A 153 -13.23 -5.71 -8.87
C ARG A 153 -11.77 -5.47 -9.26
N PRO A 154 -10.84 -6.31 -8.77
CA PRO A 154 -9.48 -6.32 -9.28
C PRO A 154 -9.48 -6.58 -10.79
N ASN A 155 -8.57 -5.92 -11.52
CA ASN A 155 -8.35 -6.23 -12.92
C ASN A 155 -7.44 -7.47 -13.04
N PRO A 156 -7.97 -8.63 -13.48
CA PRO A 156 -7.18 -9.85 -13.58
C PRO A 156 -6.03 -9.73 -14.60
N LEU A 157 -6.16 -8.83 -15.59
CA LEU A 157 -5.12 -8.56 -16.58
C LEU A 157 -3.85 -7.92 -16.00
N ARG A 158 -3.87 -7.50 -14.72
CA ARG A 158 -2.70 -6.94 -14.05
C ARG A 158 -1.79 -8.01 -13.43
N ARG A 159 -2.33 -9.19 -13.14
CA ARG A 159 -1.58 -10.30 -12.57
C ARG A 159 -0.44 -10.81 -13.47
N PRO A 160 -0.64 -11.05 -14.77
CA PRO A 160 0.42 -11.56 -15.65
C PRO A 160 1.68 -10.70 -15.68
N THR A 161 1.55 -9.37 -15.64
CA THR A 161 2.71 -8.47 -15.62
C THR A 161 3.52 -8.62 -14.33
N LEU A 162 2.85 -8.75 -13.17
CA LEU A 162 3.52 -8.97 -11.89
C LEU A 162 4.26 -10.32 -11.88
N GLU A 163 3.61 -11.37 -12.39
CA GLU A 163 4.20 -12.71 -12.47
C GLU A 163 5.37 -12.78 -13.47
N MET A 164 5.27 -12.06 -14.58
CA MET A 164 6.33 -11.96 -15.59
C MET A 164 7.60 -11.37 -14.96
N VAL A 165 7.49 -10.20 -14.31
CA VAL A 165 8.64 -9.54 -13.68
C VAL A 165 9.22 -10.41 -12.56
N ALA A 166 8.37 -11.03 -11.73
CA ALA A 166 8.83 -11.94 -10.68
C ALA A 166 9.61 -13.12 -11.25
N ARG A 167 9.13 -13.72 -12.34
CA ARG A 167 9.79 -14.88 -13.00
C ARG A 167 11.08 -14.45 -13.71
N ASP A 168 11.09 -13.27 -14.29
CA ASP A 168 12.25 -12.75 -15.03
C ASP A 168 13.42 -12.43 -14.11
N LEU A 169 13.14 -11.85 -12.94
CA LEU A 169 14.16 -11.51 -11.95
C LEU A 169 14.51 -12.71 -11.03
N PHE A 170 13.50 -13.46 -10.62
CA PHE A 170 13.62 -14.56 -9.65
C PHE A 170 12.97 -15.85 -10.17
N PRO A 171 13.63 -16.59 -11.10
CA PRO A 171 13.01 -17.74 -11.77
C PRO A 171 12.60 -18.91 -10.87
N GLY A 172 12.99 -18.87 -9.60
CA GLY A 172 12.63 -19.91 -8.60
C GLY A 172 11.40 -19.63 -7.75
N VAL A 173 10.70 -18.49 -7.99
CA VAL A 173 9.54 -18.12 -7.19
C VAL A 173 8.31 -18.96 -7.51
N ALA A 174 7.64 -19.49 -6.48
CA ALA A 174 6.47 -20.37 -6.58
C ALA A 174 5.16 -19.60 -6.93
N LEU A 175 5.08 -19.06 -8.13
CA LEU A 175 3.97 -18.22 -8.61
C LEU A 175 2.57 -18.86 -8.58
N PRO A 176 2.37 -20.19 -8.75
CA PRO A 176 1.02 -20.78 -8.70
C PRO A 176 0.29 -20.54 -7.38
N ALA A 177 1.03 -20.36 -6.27
CA ALA A 177 0.48 -20.05 -4.95
C ALA A 177 0.25 -18.54 -4.70
N ALA A 178 0.44 -17.69 -5.71
CA ALA A 178 0.35 -16.24 -5.57
C ALA A 178 -1.08 -15.76 -5.35
N THR A 179 -1.27 -14.89 -4.35
CA THR A 179 -2.54 -14.20 -4.07
C THR A 179 -2.48 -12.78 -4.59
N LEU A 180 -3.40 -12.41 -5.49
CA LEU A 180 -3.53 -11.04 -6.02
C LEU A 180 -4.34 -10.17 -5.05
N ARG A 181 -3.81 -9.00 -4.72
CA ARG A 181 -4.49 -8.00 -3.89
C ARG A 181 -4.39 -6.61 -4.52
N PRO A 182 -5.52 -5.90 -4.67
CA PRO A 182 -5.52 -4.48 -4.98
C PRO A 182 -5.35 -3.65 -3.71
N GLY A 183 -4.87 -2.42 -3.86
CA GLY A 183 -4.83 -1.41 -2.81
C GLY A 183 -5.05 -0.03 -3.40
N LEU A 184 -5.75 0.85 -2.69
CA LEU A 184 -5.95 2.24 -3.10
C LEU A 184 -4.83 3.11 -2.55
N ARG A 185 -4.28 3.94 -3.41
CA ARG A 185 -3.33 5.00 -3.05
C ARG A 185 -4.05 6.34 -3.14
N PRO A 186 -4.16 7.10 -2.04
CA PRO A 186 -4.64 8.48 -2.10
C PRO A 186 -3.58 9.31 -2.85
N THR A 187 -3.93 9.80 -4.02
CA THR A 187 -2.96 10.45 -4.90
C THR A 187 -3.42 11.86 -5.23
N PRO A 188 -2.83 12.90 -4.61
CA PRO A 188 -2.99 14.27 -5.06
C PRO A 188 -2.32 14.49 -6.42
N PRO A 189 -2.72 15.50 -7.21
CA PRO A 189 -2.18 15.76 -8.54
C PRO A 189 -0.66 15.94 -8.57
N ASP A 190 -0.11 16.63 -7.58
CA ASP A 190 1.32 16.91 -7.42
C ASP A 190 2.07 15.89 -6.56
N ARG A 191 1.34 14.88 -6.03
CA ARG A 191 1.84 13.84 -5.10
C ARG A 191 2.36 14.38 -3.75
N THR A 192 2.11 15.63 -3.45
CA THR A 192 2.44 16.24 -2.16
C THR A 192 1.38 15.88 -1.12
N PRO A 193 1.75 15.50 0.12
CA PRO A 193 0.77 15.28 1.19
C PRO A 193 -0.07 16.55 1.45
N ILE A 194 -1.39 16.38 1.59
CA ILE A 194 -2.30 17.47 1.92
C ILE A 194 -2.53 17.45 3.43
N HIS A 195 -2.15 18.55 4.09
CA HIS A 195 -2.43 18.79 5.49
C HIS A 195 -3.22 20.10 5.56
N ALA A 196 -4.38 20.06 6.20
CA ALA A 196 -5.21 21.23 6.50
C ALA A 196 -5.68 21.14 7.95
N GLY A 197 -5.71 22.27 8.65
CA GLY A 197 -6.15 22.39 10.03
C GLY A 197 -6.92 23.66 10.26
#